data_658dca65c21a6b6efe3d2eb603d9b1de
#
_entry.id   658dca65c21a6b6efe3d2eb603d9b1de
#
_cell.length_a   1.000
_cell.length_b   1.000
_cell.length_c   1.000
_cell.angle_alpha   90.00
_cell.angle_beta   90.00
_cell.angle_gamma   90.00
#
_symmetry.space_group_name_H-M   'P 1'
#
loop_
_entity.id
_entity.type
_entity.pdbx_description
1 polymer ?
#
loop_
_entity_poly.entity_id
_entity_poly.type
_entity_poly.pdbx_seq_one_letter_code
_entity_poly.pdbx_strand_id
1 'polypeptide(L)'
;DLTIYVIDVAEGEKIPRKGGPGITKSDFLVINKTDLAPYVGASLEVMERDTNRMRGERPWTFTNLKAGDGLATIIGFLEEKGMLRV
;
A
#
# COMPACT_ATOMS: atom_id res chain seq x y z
N ASP A 1 4.30 17.66 6.51
CA ASP A 1 5.02 16.69 5.68
C ASP A 1 4.14 15.50 5.32
N LEU A 2 4.29 15.00 4.12
CA LEU A 2 3.53 13.86 3.63
C LEU A 2 4.37 12.59 3.75
N THR A 3 3.80 11.55 4.34
CA THR A 3 4.48 10.27 4.52
C THR A 3 3.83 9.20 3.65
N ILE A 4 4.62 8.60 2.78
CA ILE A 4 4.21 7.44 1.99
C ILE A 4 5.02 6.25 2.48
N TYR A 5 4.34 5.20 2.92
CA TYR A 5 4.99 4.00 3.40
C TYR A 5 4.79 2.87 2.41
N VAL A 6 5.87 2.20 2.03
CA VAL A 6 5.82 1.12 1.04
C VAL A 6 6.22 -0.19 1.68
N ILE A 7 5.38 -1.20 1.52
CA ILE A 7 5.71 -2.56 1.89
C ILE A 7 5.58 -3.47 0.67
N ASP A 8 6.26 -4.59 0.70
CA ASP A 8 6.19 -5.59 -0.37
C ASP A 8 5.33 -6.77 0.06
N VAL A 9 4.56 -7.31 -0.87
CA VAL A 9 3.81 -8.55 -0.65
C VAL A 9 4.75 -9.67 -0.20
N ALA A 10 6.01 -9.65 -0.67
CA ALA A 10 7.00 -10.65 -0.31
C ALA A 10 7.35 -10.69 1.17
N GLU A 11 7.03 -9.62 1.92
CA GLU A 11 7.23 -9.60 3.38
C GLU A 11 6.20 -10.44 4.13
N GLY A 12 5.14 -10.88 3.44
CA GLY A 12 4.13 -11.77 3.99
C GLY A 12 2.80 -11.08 4.28
N GLU A 13 1.73 -11.88 4.22
CA GLU A 13 0.38 -11.35 4.39
C GLU A 13 0.07 -10.83 5.79
N LYS A 14 0.89 -11.18 6.77
CA LYS A 14 0.67 -10.77 8.16
C LYS A 14 1.18 -9.37 8.48
N ILE A 15 1.95 -8.76 7.58
CA ILE A 15 2.53 -7.44 7.84
C ILE A 15 1.47 -6.37 8.14
N PRO A 16 0.39 -6.22 7.36
CA PRO A 16 -0.65 -5.24 7.72
C PRO A 16 -1.26 -5.51 9.09
N ARG A 17 -1.50 -6.77 9.42
CA ARG A 17 -2.11 -7.16 10.70
C ARG A 17 -1.26 -6.77 11.90
N LYS A 18 0.06 -6.82 11.75
CA LYS A 18 0.98 -6.46 12.85
C LYS A 18 0.92 -4.97 13.16
N GLY A 19 0.50 -4.16 12.20
CA GLY A 19 0.38 -2.73 12.40
C GLY A 19 1.72 -2.02 12.49
N GLY A 20 1.79 -1.04 13.36
CA GLY A 20 2.95 -0.18 13.48
C GLY A 20 2.69 1.17 12.81
N PRO A 21 3.48 2.22 13.11
CA PRO A 21 3.19 3.57 12.63
C PRO A 21 3.15 3.71 11.11
N GLY A 22 3.99 2.97 10.38
CA GLY A 22 3.98 3.02 8.92
C GLY A 22 2.67 2.51 8.35
N ILE A 23 2.11 1.45 8.95
CA ILE A 23 0.85 0.88 8.52
C ILE A 23 -0.32 1.76 8.96
N THR A 24 -0.33 2.19 10.21
CA THR A 24 -1.51 2.82 10.82
C THR A 24 -1.57 4.32 10.67
N LYS A 25 -0.43 4.99 10.53
CA LYS A 25 -0.37 6.46 10.59
C LYS A 25 0.17 7.14 9.35
N SER A 26 0.76 6.42 8.40
CA SER A 26 1.25 7.05 7.17
C SER A 26 0.09 7.68 6.40
N ASP A 27 0.38 8.74 5.66
CA ASP A 27 -0.65 9.42 4.87
C ASP A 27 -1.12 8.53 3.71
N PHE A 28 -0.23 7.72 3.15
CA PHE A 28 -0.56 6.78 2.11
C PHE A 28 0.26 5.51 2.29
N LEU A 29 -0.38 4.36 2.15
CA LEU A 29 0.30 3.06 2.21
C LEU A 29 0.27 2.41 0.84
N VAL A 30 1.41 1.91 0.40
CA VAL A 30 1.54 1.17 -0.86
C VAL A 30 1.96 -0.26 -0.54
N ILE A 31 1.17 -1.22 -1.01
CA ILE A 31 1.51 -2.64 -0.92
C ILE A 31 1.93 -3.07 -2.32
N ASN A 32 3.22 -3.18 -2.52
CA ASN A 32 3.82 -3.38 -3.85
C ASN A 32 4.12 -4.85 -4.14
N LYS A 33 4.43 -5.15 -5.39
CA LYS A 33 4.81 -6.47 -5.88
C LYS A 33 3.69 -7.51 -5.74
N THR A 34 2.47 -7.10 -6.07
CA THR A 34 1.29 -7.98 -5.98
C THR A 34 1.41 -9.23 -6.83
N ASP A 35 2.20 -9.19 -7.91
CA ASP A 35 2.48 -10.34 -8.77
C ASP A 35 3.20 -11.48 -8.03
N LEU A 36 3.87 -11.17 -6.92
CA LEU A 36 4.59 -12.17 -6.14
C LEU A 36 3.70 -12.93 -5.16
N ALA A 37 2.46 -12.48 -4.93
CA ALA A 37 1.58 -13.09 -3.93
C ALA A 37 1.46 -14.61 -4.06
N PRO A 38 1.23 -15.18 -5.27
CA PRO A 38 1.13 -16.64 -5.38
C PRO A 38 2.45 -17.37 -5.10
N TYR A 39 3.58 -16.71 -5.36
CA TYR A 39 4.89 -17.33 -5.17
C TYR A 39 5.36 -17.37 -3.73
N VAL A 40 4.87 -16.45 -2.92
CA VAL A 40 5.25 -16.38 -1.49
C VAL A 40 4.13 -16.87 -0.58
N GLY A 41 3.04 -17.37 -1.15
CA GLY A 41 1.91 -17.88 -0.37
C GLY A 41 1.13 -16.78 0.35
N ALA A 42 1.20 -15.56 -0.11
CA ALA A 42 0.46 -14.45 0.49
C ALA A 42 -0.94 -14.33 -0.11
N SER A 43 -1.93 -14.05 0.73
CA SER A 43 -3.30 -13.79 0.27
C SER A 43 -3.56 -12.30 0.21
N LEU A 44 -3.85 -11.78 -0.99
CA LEU A 44 -4.19 -10.38 -1.15
C LEU A 44 -5.51 -10.03 -0.45
N GLU A 45 -6.46 -10.98 -0.39
CA GLU A 45 -7.72 -10.77 0.34
C GLU A 45 -7.48 -10.55 1.82
N VAL A 46 -6.59 -11.33 2.42
CA VAL A 46 -6.24 -11.18 3.83
C VAL A 46 -5.55 -9.85 4.06
N MET A 47 -4.62 -9.49 3.19
CA MET A 47 -3.91 -8.21 3.30
C MET A 47 -4.87 -7.03 3.17
N GLU A 48 -5.82 -7.09 2.24
CA GLU A 48 -6.83 -6.06 2.07
C GLU A 48 -7.68 -5.89 3.32
N ARG A 49 -8.19 -6.99 3.85
CA ARG A 49 -8.99 -6.98 5.07
C ARG A 49 -8.25 -6.38 6.25
N ASP A 50 -7.01 -6.83 6.45
CA ASP A 50 -6.23 -6.38 7.61
C ASP A 50 -5.78 -4.92 7.44
N THR A 51 -5.46 -4.51 6.22
CA THR A 51 -5.08 -3.13 5.93
C THR A 51 -6.26 -2.19 6.19
N ASN A 52 -7.45 -2.54 5.72
CA ASN A 52 -8.64 -1.72 5.96
C ASN A 52 -8.93 -1.59 7.45
N ARG A 53 -8.75 -2.68 8.19
CA ARG A 53 -8.95 -2.65 9.66
C ARG A 53 -7.94 -1.73 10.33
N MET A 54 -6.68 -1.78 9.93
CA MET A 54 -5.62 -1.03 10.58
C MET A 54 -5.60 0.44 10.19
N ARG A 55 -6.01 0.77 8.98
CA ARG A 55 -5.93 2.14 8.49
C ARG A 55 -7.23 2.92 8.59
N GLY A 56 -8.37 2.24 8.74
CA GLY A 56 -9.66 2.91 8.74
C GLY A 56 -9.89 3.61 7.40
N GLU A 57 -10.02 4.93 7.42
CA GLU A 57 -10.29 5.72 6.22
C GLU A 57 -9.01 6.22 5.51
N ARG A 58 -7.85 5.92 6.05
CA ARG A 58 -6.60 6.37 5.45
C ARG A 58 -6.34 5.65 4.14
N PRO A 59 -5.96 6.37 3.07
CA PRO A 59 -5.83 5.77 1.74
C PRO A 59 -4.65 4.81 1.64
N TRP A 60 -4.86 3.79 0.81
CA TRP A 60 -3.83 2.80 0.49
C TRP A 60 -4.15 2.15 -0.84
N THR A 61 -3.17 1.48 -1.44
CA THR A 61 -3.39 0.77 -2.69
C THR A 61 -2.44 -0.42 -2.83
N PHE A 62 -2.88 -1.42 -3.57
CA PHE A 62 -2.01 -2.46 -4.10
C PHE A 62 -1.34 -1.94 -5.36
N THR A 63 -0.08 -2.33 -5.58
CA THR A 63 0.63 -1.97 -6.80
C THR A 63 1.50 -3.11 -7.29
N ASN A 64 1.82 -3.02 -8.58
CA ASN A 64 2.94 -3.72 -9.18
C ASN A 64 3.69 -2.66 -9.98
N LEU A 65 4.54 -1.91 -9.30
CA LEU A 65 5.19 -0.73 -9.89
C LEU A 65 6.10 -1.07 -11.05
N LYS A 66 6.68 -2.27 -11.05
CA LYS A 66 7.51 -2.72 -12.17
C LYS A 66 6.70 -2.81 -13.46
N ALA A 67 5.42 -3.21 -13.37
CA ALA A 67 4.52 -3.26 -14.51
C ALA A 67 3.74 -1.96 -14.71
N GLY A 68 3.91 -0.98 -13.81
CA GLY A 68 3.18 0.28 -13.86
C GLY A 68 1.81 0.25 -13.20
N ASP A 69 1.40 -0.89 -12.65
CA ASP A 69 0.09 -1.01 -12.00
C ASP A 69 0.05 -0.23 -10.70
N GLY A 70 -0.93 0.65 -10.56
CA GLY A 70 -1.12 1.45 -9.35
C GLY A 70 -0.35 2.76 -9.34
N LEU A 71 0.53 2.99 -10.31
CA LEU A 71 1.31 4.23 -10.37
C LEU A 71 0.39 5.45 -10.50
N ALA A 72 -0.63 5.35 -11.35
CA ALA A 72 -1.58 6.44 -11.55
C ALA A 72 -2.32 6.80 -10.25
N THR A 73 -2.61 5.80 -9.42
CA THR A 73 -3.27 6.02 -8.12
C THR A 73 -2.36 6.82 -7.19
N ILE A 74 -1.07 6.48 -7.15
CA ILE A 74 -0.10 7.20 -6.33
C ILE A 74 0.06 8.63 -6.82
N ILE A 75 0.19 8.82 -8.13
CA ILE A 75 0.31 10.16 -8.72
C ILE A 75 -0.93 10.99 -8.41
N GLY A 76 -2.13 10.41 -8.57
CA GLY A 76 -3.38 11.08 -8.25
C GLY A 76 -3.44 11.54 -6.80
N PHE A 77 -2.98 10.70 -5.87
CA PHE A 77 -2.92 11.07 -4.46
C PHE A 77 -1.98 12.25 -4.23
N LEU A 78 -0.79 12.21 -4.84
CA LEU A 78 0.18 13.29 -4.70
C LEU A 78 -0.33 14.60 -5.29
N GLU A 79 -1.00 14.55 -6.42
CA GLU A 79 -1.61 15.73 -7.04
C GLU A 79 -2.69 16.32 -6.15
N GLU A 80 -3.56 15.47 -5.60
CA GLU A 80 -4.64 15.88 -4.71
C GLU A 80 -4.09 16.61 -3.48
N LYS A 81 -2.94 16.17 -2.97
CA LYS A 81 -2.30 16.78 -1.82
C LYS A 81 -1.42 17.99 -2.18
N GLY A 82 -1.38 18.36 -3.46
CA GLY A 82 -0.58 19.49 -3.92
C GLY A 82 0.92 19.25 -3.94
N MET A 83 1.34 17.99 -3.85
CA MET A 83 2.76 17.64 -3.82
C MET A 83 3.36 17.48 -5.21
N LEU A 84 2.52 17.26 -6.22
CA LEU A 84 2.96 17.10 -7.60
C LEU A 84 2.20 18.08 -8.47
N ARG A 85 2.92 18.89 -9.23
CA ARG A 85 2.31 19.85 -10.13
C ARG A 85 2.66 19.49 -11.57
N VAL A 86 1.67 19.49 -12.41
CA VAL A 86 1.82 19.20 -13.82
C VAL A 86 1.64 20.48 -14.62
#